data_b0619f56d1736a20ace34f03c02022fc
#
_entry.id   b0619f56d1736a20ace34f03c02022fc
#
_cell.length_a   1.000
_cell.length_b   1.000
_cell.length_c   1.000
_cell.angle_alpha   90.00
_cell.angle_beta   90.00
_cell.angle_gamma   90.00
#
_symmetry.space_group_name_H-M   'P 1'
#
loop_
_entity.id
_entity.type
_entity.pdbx_description
1 polymer ?
#
loop_
_entity_poly.entity_id
_entity_poly.type
_entity_poly.pdbx_seq_one_letter_code
_entity_poly.pdbx_strand_id
1 'polypeptide(L)'
;MAEENVNLEGETRSPFLVLGIESSCDETAASVVSNDFRILSNIVGSQFEHHRPYGGVVPELAARAHAQTIDIIVSRAITEAGISFRDLNAVAATGGPGLIGGVLVGATFGKALALANQIPFLAVNHLEGHALTARLTDQLDFPYLLLLVSGGHSQILIVKDVGNYKFCLLYTSPSPRD
;
A
#
# COMPACT_ATOMS: atom_id res chain seq x y z
N MET A 1 -13.54 17.41 17.48
CA MET A 1 -14.40 16.50 18.27
C MET A 1 -14.71 15.36 17.32
N ALA A 2 -14.17 14.16 17.58
CA ALA A 2 -14.46 12.99 16.76
C ALA A 2 -15.88 12.53 17.11
N GLU A 3 -16.75 12.47 16.13
CA GLU A 3 -18.10 11.87 16.29
C GLU A 3 -17.89 10.35 16.43
N GLU A 4 -18.23 9.83 17.60
CA GLU A 4 -18.31 8.38 17.82
C GLU A 4 -19.44 7.82 16.96
N ASN A 5 -19.10 6.93 16.04
CA ASN A 5 -20.08 6.14 15.28
C ASN A 5 -20.79 5.16 16.23
N VAL A 6 -21.86 5.60 16.84
CA VAL A 6 -22.73 4.81 17.73
C VAL A 6 -23.85 4.21 16.91
N ASN A 7 -23.97 2.88 16.89
CA ASN A 7 -25.16 2.20 16.35
C ASN A 7 -26.38 2.46 17.25
N LEU A 8 -27.60 2.24 16.72
CA LEU A 8 -28.86 2.35 17.42
C LEU A 8 -29.00 1.46 18.70
N GLU A 9 -28.01 0.58 18.95
CA GLU A 9 -27.92 -0.29 20.13
C GLU A 9 -26.80 0.10 21.10
N GLY A 10 -26.09 1.22 20.87
CA GLY A 10 -25.07 1.73 21.79
C GLY A 10 -23.75 0.94 21.87
N GLU A 11 -23.51 -0.04 20.99
CA GLU A 11 -22.25 -0.76 20.91
C GLU A 11 -21.24 0.00 20.04
N THR A 12 -20.12 0.43 20.63
CA THR A 12 -18.97 0.92 19.88
C THR A 12 -18.34 -0.26 19.14
N ARG A 13 -18.56 -0.37 17.84
CA ARG A 13 -17.86 -1.36 17.03
C ARG A 13 -16.37 -1.03 17.04
N SER A 14 -15.55 -2.00 17.43
CA SER A 14 -14.10 -1.91 17.25
C SER A 14 -13.78 -1.55 15.80
N PRO A 15 -12.83 -0.63 15.55
CA PRO A 15 -12.48 -0.23 14.19
C PRO A 15 -12.01 -1.45 13.38
N PHE A 16 -12.41 -1.52 12.12
CA PHE A 16 -11.90 -2.53 11.21
C PHE A 16 -10.48 -2.14 10.76
N LEU A 17 -9.48 -2.95 11.11
CA LEU A 17 -8.07 -2.65 10.92
C LEU A 17 -7.48 -3.48 9.77
N VAL A 18 -6.78 -2.81 8.87
CA VAL A 18 -6.10 -3.44 7.73
C VAL A 18 -4.61 -3.13 7.80
N LEU A 19 -3.78 -4.17 7.69
CA LEU A 19 -2.35 -4.03 7.43
C LEU A 19 -2.14 -3.96 5.93
N GLY A 20 -1.57 -2.86 5.43
CA GLY A 20 -1.11 -2.69 4.06
C GLY A 20 0.40 -2.95 3.94
N ILE A 21 0.83 -3.65 2.89
CA ILE A 21 2.24 -3.96 2.59
C ILE A 21 2.56 -3.54 1.16
N GLU A 22 3.65 -2.80 0.99
CA GLU A 22 4.17 -2.36 -0.31
C GLU A 22 5.64 -2.77 -0.48
N SER A 23 5.96 -3.38 -1.62
CA SER A 23 7.32 -3.83 -1.98
C SER A 23 7.52 -3.93 -3.49
N SER A 24 6.79 -3.14 -4.27
CA SER A 24 6.75 -3.28 -5.73
C SER A 24 7.98 -2.70 -6.45
N CYS A 25 8.79 -1.87 -5.80
CA CYS A 25 9.97 -1.24 -6.41
C CYS A 25 11.19 -1.29 -5.47
N ASP A 26 11.58 -0.17 -4.86
CA ASP A 26 12.81 -0.02 -4.06
C ASP A 26 12.56 0.48 -2.63
N GLU A 27 11.32 0.42 -2.21
CA GLU A 27 10.93 0.72 -0.83
C GLU A 27 10.12 -0.44 -0.24
N THR A 28 10.46 -0.83 0.97
CA THR A 28 9.64 -1.76 1.76
C THR A 28 8.79 -0.94 2.71
N ALA A 29 7.48 -0.97 2.56
CA ALA A 29 6.61 -0.22 3.44
C ALA A 29 5.50 -1.09 4.05
N ALA A 30 5.07 -0.70 5.25
CA ALA A 30 3.89 -1.27 5.91
C ALA A 30 3.14 -0.19 6.69
N SER A 31 1.82 -0.25 6.62
CA SER A 31 0.94 0.68 7.33
C SER A 31 -0.25 -0.05 7.95
N VAL A 32 -0.76 0.47 9.05
CA VAL A 32 -2.03 0.04 9.62
C VAL A 32 -3.03 1.18 9.45
N VAL A 33 -4.15 0.88 8.79
CA VAL A 33 -5.24 1.83 8.57
C VAL A 33 -6.56 1.27 9.09
N SER A 34 -7.47 2.15 9.48
CA SER A 34 -8.80 1.80 9.95
C SER A 34 -9.87 2.20 8.93
N ASN A 35 -11.05 1.58 9.02
CA ASN A 35 -12.19 1.84 8.13
C ASN A 35 -12.79 3.26 8.27
N ASP A 36 -12.39 4.00 9.29
CA ASP A 36 -12.71 5.43 9.48
C ASP A 36 -11.60 6.36 8.94
N PHE A 37 -10.80 5.88 8.00
CA PHE A 37 -9.71 6.60 7.31
C PHE A 37 -8.59 7.11 8.23
N ARG A 38 -8.39 6.52 9.41
CA ARG A 38 -7.22 6.85 10.24
C ARG A 38 -6.03 6.00 9.86
N ILE A 39 -4.88 6.67 9.71
CA ILE A 39 -3.58 6.05 9.56
C ILE A 39 -2.99 5.88 10.96
N LEU A 40 -2.96 4.63 11.47
CA LEU A 40 -2.45 4.32 12.80
C LEU A 40 -0.93 4.19 12.81
N SER A 41 -0.35 3.74 11.70
CA SER A 41 1.10 3.70 11.49
C SER A 41 1.43 3.76 10.00
N ASN A 42 2.65 4.23 9.67
CA ASN A 42 3.16 4.23 8.31
C ASN A 42 4.70 4.15 8.34
N ILE A 43 5.24 2.96 8.13
CA ILE A 43 6.67 2.69 8.19
C ILE A 43 7.19 2.46 6.78
N VAL A 44 8.22 3.21 6.41
CA VAL A 44 8.89 3.08 5.11
C VAL A 44 10.38 2.80 5.34
N GLY A 45 10.88 1.76 4.70
CA GLY A 45 12.29 1.40 4.63
C GLY A 45 12.81 1.62 3.21
N SER A 46 13.56 2.69 2.98
CA SER A 46 14.13 3.00 1.68
C SER A 46 15.40 2.17 1.41
N GLN A 47 15.56 1.73 0.17
CA GLN A 47 16.72 1.01 -0.34
C GLN A 47 17.66 1.92 -1.16
N PHE A 48 17.45 3.23 -1.11
CA PHE A 48 18.16 4.20 -1.93
C PHE A 48 19.70 4.03 -1.88
N GLU A 49 20.27 3.86 -0.69
CA GLU A 49 21.73 3.69 -0.54
C GLU A 49 22.26 2.39 -1.16
N HIS A 50 21.43 1.33 -1.21
CA HIS A 50 21.79 0.07 -1.85
C HIS A 50 21.85 0.19 -3.38
N HIS A 51 21.03 1.05 -3.96
CA HIS A 51 20.92 1.23 -5.41
C HIS A 51 21.79 2.37 -5.96
N ARG A 52 22.15 3.32 -5.11
CA ARG A 52 22.95 4.50 -5.47
C ARG A 52 24.23 4.19 -6.28
N PRO A 53 25.04 3.14 -5.95
CA PRO A 53 26.25 2.82 -6.72
C PRO A 53 25.97 2.39 -8.16
N TYR A 54 24.75 1.97 -8.47
CA TYR A 54 24.34 1.46 -9.79
C TYR A 54 23.63 2.53 -10.63
N GLY A 55 23.34 3.70 -10.07
CA GLY A 55 22.63 4.78 -10.76
C GLY A 55 21.15 4.51 -11.06
N GLY A 56 20.55 3.49 -10.44
CA GLY A 56 19.15 3.11 -10.60
C GLY A 56 18.83 1.81 -9.87
N VAL A 57 17.56 1.44 -9.86
CA VAL A 57 17.08 0.26 -9.14
C VAL A 57 17.59 -1.02 -9.81
N VAL A 58 18.22 -1.91 -9.02
CA VAL A 58 18.64 -3.26 -9.45
C VAL A 58 17.61 -4.27 -8.91
N PRO A 59 16.77 -4.87 -9.76
CA PRO A 59 15.61 -5.66 -9.31
C PRO A 59 15.96 -6.82 -8.38
N GLU A 60 17.06 -7.51 -8.62
CA GLU A 60 17.48 -8.64 -7.77
C GLU A 60 17.94 -8.16 -6.39
N LEU A 61 18.66 -7.05 -6.31
CA LEU A 61 19.05 -6.46 -5.03
C LEU A 61 17.82 -5.96 -4.27
N ALA A 62 16.87 -5.34 -4.96
CA ALA A 62 15.62 -4.90 -4.37
C ALA A 62 14.86 -6.08 -3.74
N ALA A 63 14.68 -7.18 -4.47
CA ALA A 63 13.99 -8.36 -3.97
C ALA A 63 14.65 -8.93 -2.71
N ARG A 64 15.98 -9.01 -2.68
CA ARG A 64 16.74 -9.48 -1.51
C ARG A 64 16.59 -8.55 -0.31
N ALA A 65 16.67 -7.23 -0.54
CA ALA A 65 16.51 -6.24 0.51
C ALA A 65 15.08 -6.27 1.10
N HIS A 66 14.05 -6.43 0.28
CA HIS A 66 12.69 -6.65 0.76
C HIS A 66 12.61 -7.88 1.67
N ALA A 67 13.15 -9.02 1.23
CA ALA A 67 13.11 -10.25 2.01
C ALA A 67 13.85 -10.14 3.36
N GLN A 68 14.88 -9.29 3.45
CA GLN A 68 15.65 -9.06 4.67
C GLN A 68 15.00 -8.11 5.66
N THR A 69 14.06 -7.27 5.23
CA THR A 69 13.56 -6.16 6.05
C THR A 69 12.05 -6.19 6.30
N ILE A 70 11.29 -6.95 5.51
CA ILE A 70 9.82 -6.91 5.53
C ILE A 70 9.23 -7.27 6.90
N ASP A 71 9.79 -8.24 7.60
CA ASP A 71 9.35 -8.65 8.93
C ASP A 71 9.57 -7.56 9.97
N ILE A 72 10.71 -6.87 9.89
CA ILE A 72 11.06 -5.73 10.76
C ILE A 72 10.10 -4.57 10.50
N ILE A 73 9.87 -4.22 9.23
CA ILE A 73 8.99 -3.10 8.82
C ILE A 73 7.55 -3.37 9.28
N VAL A 74 7.04 -4.58 9.04
CA VAL A 74 5.69 -4.96 9.47
C VAL A 74 5.56 -4.99 10.99
N SER A 75 6.54 -5.56 11.71
CA SER A 75 6.53 -5.57 13.17
C SER A 75 6.55 -4.16 13.77
N ARG A 76 7.31 -3.25 13.16
CA ARG A 76 7.31 -1.83 13.56
C ARG A 76 5.96 -1.16 13.30
N ALA A 77 5.32 -1.43 12.15
CA ALA A 77 4.01 -0.88 11.83
C ALA A 77 2.95 -1.32 12.86
N ILE A 78 2.94 -2.59 13.25
CA ILE A 78 2.05 -3.12 14.29
C ILE A 78 2.33 -2.47 15.65
N THR A 79 3.61 -2.36 16.03
CA THR A 79 4.01 -1.75 17.30
C THR A 79 3.64 -0.27 17.37
N GLU A 80 3.90 0.50 16.30
CA GLU A 80 3.58 1.92 16.23
C GLU A 80 2.09 2.19 16.26
N ALA A 81 1.29 1.29 15.61
CA ALA A 81 -0.16 1.35 15.67
C ALA A 81 -0.72 1.02 17.07
N GLY A 82 0.09 0.50 18.00
CA GLY A 82 -0.33 0.14 19.36
C GLY A 82 -1.25 -1.07 19.40
N ILE A 83 -1.16 -1.99 18.43
CA ILE A 83 -2.02 -3.17 18.29
C ILE A 83 -1.20 -4.47 18.27
N SER A 84 -1.88 -5.59 18.26
CA SER A 84 -1.31 -6.91 17.99
C SER A 84 -1.76 -7.44 16.62
N PHE A 85 -1.08 -8.48 16.10
CA PHE A 85 -1.51 -9.12 14.85
C PHE A 85 -2.93 -9.71 14.94
N ARG A 86 -3.41 -10.04 16.13
CA ARG A 86 -4.75 -10.58 16.36
C ARG A 86 -5.86 -9.54 16.23
N ASP A 87 -5.51 -8.27 16.31
CA ASP A 87 -6.45 -7.16 16.20
C ASP A 87 -6.71 -6.79 14.72
N LEU A 88 -5.93 -7.35 13.80
CA LEU A 88 -6.11 -7.14 12.37
C LEU A 88 -7.35 -7.90 11.86
N ASN A 89 -8.08 -7.24 10.96
CA ASN A 89 -9.24 -7.82 10.29
C ASN A 89 -8.93 -8.27 8.86
N ALA A 90 -7.88 -7.71 8.24
CA ALA A 90 -7.41 -8.11 6.92
C ALA A 90 -5.93 -7.73 6.72
N VAL A 91 -5.29 -8.38 5.75
CA VAL A 91 -3.99 -7.99 5.21
C VAL A 91 -4.15 -7.66 3.74
N ALA A 92 -3.63 -6.52 3.31
CA ALA A 92 -3.53 -6.13 1.92
C ALA A 92 -2.06 -6.04 1.50
N ALA A 93 -1.73 -6.44 0.29
CA ALA A 93 -0.40 -6.22 -0.26
C ALA A 93 -0.47 -5.91 -1.75
N THR A 94 0.50 -5.17 -2.27
CA THR A 94 0.61 -4.93 -3.69
C THR A 94 0.81 -6.22 -4.45
N GLY A 95 -0.14 -6.50 -5.38
CA GLY A 95 -0.12 -7.67 -6.26
C GLY A 95 0.45 -7.38 -7.65
N GLY A 96 0.85 -6.13 -7.92
CA GLY A 96 1.40 -5.61 -9.17
C GLY A 96 0.59 -4.41 -9.68
N PRO A 97 1.08 -3.73 -10.75
CA PRO A 97 2.38 -3.91 -11.41
C PRO A 97 3.56 -3.51 -10.51
N GLY A 98 4.78 -3.97 -10.88
CA GLY A 98 6.01 -3.68 -10.15
C GLY A 98 7.13 -4.66 -10.52
N LEU A 99 8.28 -4.53 -9.87
CA LEU A 99 9.37 -5.48 -10.00
C LEU A 99 8.96 -6.83 -9.42
N ILE A 100 8.92 -7.85 -10.26
CA ILE A 100 8.34 -9.16 -9.95
C ILE A 100 8.88 -9.76 -8.65
N GLY A 101 10.20 -9.64 -8.40
CA GLY A 101 10.83 -10.16 -7.18
C GLY A 101 10.31 -9.47 -5.92
N GLY A 102 10.21 -8.13 -5.94
CA GLY A 102 9.65 -7.36 -4.83
C GLY A 102 8.18 -7.67 -4.59
N VAL A 103 7.35 -7.63 -5.64
CA VAL A 103 5.92 -7.97 -5.56
C VAL A 103 5.72 -9.36 -4.96
N LEU A 104 6.51 -10.36 -5.38
CA LEU A 104 6.42 -11.71 -4.83
C LEU A 104 6.75 -11.75 -3.33
N VAL A 105 7.75 -11.02 -2.87
CA VAL A 105 8.11 -10.97 -1.45
C VAL A 105 6.94 -10.42 -0.61
N GLY A 106 6.43 -9.23 -0.94
CA GLY A 106 5.36 -8.60 -0.17
C GLY A 106 4.05 -9.39 -0.22
N ALA A 107 3.64 -9.83 -1.41
CA ALA A 107 2.40 -10.60 -1.56
C ALA A 107 2.47 -11.96 -0.85
N THR A 108 3.62 -12.67 -0.91
CA THR A 108 3.77 -13.96 -0.24
C THR A 108 3.81 -13.79 1.27
N PHE A 109 4.54 -12.79 1.77
CA PHE A 109 4.59 -12.47 3.20
C PHE A 109 3.18 -12.11 3.73
N GLY A 110 2.47 -11.22 3.03
CA GLY A 110 1.11 -10.83 3.40
C GLY A 110 0.13 -12.00 3.40
N LYS A 111 0.20 -12.90 2.40
CA LYS A 111 -0.62 -14.12 2.35
C LYS A 111 -0.32 -15.05 3.53
N ALA A 112 0.97 -15.26 3.84
CA ALA A 112 1.37 -16.12 4.95
C ALA A 112 0.87 -15.56 6.28
N LEU A 113 0.98 -14.23 6.48
CA LEU A 113 0.51 -13.55 7.67
C LEU A 113 -1.02 -13.65 7.81
N ALA A 114 -1.76 -13.41 6.73
CA ALA A 114 -3.22 -13.52 6.70
C ALA A 114 -3.67 -14.95 7.03
N LEU A 115 -3.01 -15.95 6.44
CA LEU A 115 -3.29 -17.37 6.71
C LEU A 115 -3.02 -17.74 8.18
N ALA A 116 -1.90 -17.30 8.74
CA ALA A 116 -1.53 -17.58 10.13
C ALA A 116 -2.51 -16.98 11.15
N ASN A 117 -3.12 -15.82 10.81
CA ASN A 117 -4.12 -15.16 11.65
C ASN A 117 -5.56 -15.50 11.26
N GLN A 118 -5.78 -16.35 10.25
CA GLN A 118 -7.12 -16.75 9.75
C GLN A 118 -7.98 -15.55 9.32
N ILE A 119 -7.37 -14.53 8.73
CA ILE A 119 -8.02 -13.32 8.22
C ILE A 119 -7.90 -13.22 6.70
N PRO A 120 -8.76 -12.44 6.02
CA PRO A 120 -8.69 -12.24 4.57
C PRO A 120 -7.37 -11.63 4.11
N PHE A 121 -6.93 -12.03 2.90
CA PHE A 121 -5.87 -11.39 2.15
C PHE A 121 -6.43 -10.70 0.89
N LEU A 122 -5.99 -9.47 0.63
CA LEU A 122 -6.36 -8.69 -0.55
C LEU A 122 -5.11 -8.33 -1.36
N ALA A 123 -5.05 -8.76 -2.62
CA ALA A 123 -4.05 -8.27 -3.56
C ALA A 123 -4.54 -6.96 -4.19
N VAL A 124 -3.79 -5.87 -3.98
CA VAL A 124 -4.13 -4.54 -4.47
C VAL A 124 -3.28 -4.19 -5.69
N ASN A 125 -3.89 -3.57 -6.68
CA ASN A 125 -3.14 -3.00 -7.80
C ASN A 125 -2.35 -1.78 -7.32
N HIS A 126 -1.04 -1.74 -7.61
CA HIS A 126 -0.14 -0.66 -7.19
C HIS A 126 -0.62 0.73 -7.62
N LEU A 127 -1.06 0.86 -8.88
CA LEU A 127 -1.56 2.14 -9.41
C LEU A 127 -2.90 2.53 -8.79
N GLU A 128 -3.73 1.56 -8.43
CA GLU A 128 -4.97 1.80 -7.69
C GLU A 128 -4.69 2.30 -6.27
N GLY A 129 -3.68 1.75 -5.60
CA GLY A 129 -3.20 2.28 -4.32
C GLY A 129 -2.84 3.76 -4.41
N HIS A 130 -2.07 4.16 -5.42
CA HIS A 130 -1.79 5.58 -5.69
C HIS A 130 -3.05 6.39 -5.99
N ALA A 131 -3.94 5.84 -6.82
CA ALA A 131 -5.16 6.54 -7.21
C ALA A 131 -6.09 6.84 -6.05
N LEU A 132 -6.16 5.95 -5.06
CA LEU A 132 -7.05 6.05 -3.91
C LEU A 132 -6.44 6.77 -2.71
N THR A 133 -5.13 7.08 -2.74
CA THR A 133 -4.45 7.75 -1.61
C THR A 133 -5.14 9.06 -1.22
N ALA A 134 -5.60 9.88 -2.19
CA ALA A 134 -6.29 11.13 -1.92
C ALA A 134 -7.62 10.95 -1.15
N ARG A 135 -8.25 9.78 -1.25
CA ARG A 135 -9.41 9.45 -0.43
C ARG A 135 -9.04 9.27 1.04
N LEU A 136 -7.87 8.69 1.29
CA LEU A 136 -7.39 8.44 2.64
C LEU A 136 -6.85 9.74 3.29
N THR A 137 -6.07 10.54 2.54
CA THR A 137 -5.38 11.72 3.08
C THR A 137 -6.26 12.97 3.11
N ASP A 138 -7.08 13.18 2.08
CA ASP A 138 -7.83 14.42 1.87
C ASP A 138 -9.35 14.19 1.88
N GLN A 139 -9.79 12.95 2.06
CA GLN A 139 -11.19 12.53 2.10
C GLN A 139 -11.99 12.99 0.86
N LEU A 140 -11.33 13.03 -0.31
CA LEU A 140 -11.96 13.44 -1.55
C LEU A 140 -13.10 12.50 -1.94
N ASP A 141 -14.25 13.07 -2.28
CA ASP A 141 -15.37 12.30 -2.82
C ASP A 141 -15.18 11.95 -4.30
N PHE A 142 -15.77 10.84 -4.72
CA PHE A 142 -15.84 10.49 -6.12
C PHE A 142 -16.89 11.36 -6.86
N PRO A 143 -16.70 11.66 -8.16
CA PRO A 143 -15.48 11.42 -8.94
C PRO A 143 -14.45 12.55 -8.76
N TYR A 144 -13.16 12.24 -8.96
CA TYR A 144 -12.09 13.24 -9.01
C TYR A 144 -11.12 12.99 -10.16
N LEU A 145 -10.40 14.05 -10.54
CA LEU A 145 -9.35 14.00 -11.54
C LEU A 145 -8.02 13.70 -10.86
N LEU A 146 -7.30 12.69 -11.35
CA LEU A 146 -5.98 12.29 -10.86
C LEU A 146 -4.94 12.52 -11.96
N LEU A 147 -3.87 13.22 -11.63
CA LEU A 147 -2.63 13.22 -12.39
C LEU A 147 -1.65 12.24 -11.71
N LEU A 148 -1.40 11.11 -12.34
CA LEU A 148 -0.42 10.13 -11.91
C LEU A 148 0.86 10.30 -12.74
N VAL A 149 1.97 10.60 -12.05
CA VAL A 149 3.29 10.79 -12.67
C VAL A 149 4.28 9.84 -12.03
N SER A 150 4.93 9.02 -12.84
CA SER A 150 6.01 8.12 -12.44
C SER A 150 7.22 8.26 -13.36
N GLY A 151 8.29 7.54 -13.10
CA GLY A 151 9.51 7.57 -13.91
C GLY A 151 9.28 7.22 -15.38
N GLY A 152 8.34 6.32 -15.68
CA GLY A 152 8.06 5.83 -17.04
C GLY A 152 6.74 6.31 -17.64
N HIS A 153 5.79 6.78 -16.81
CA HIS A 153 4.43 7.05 -17.25
C HIS A 153 3.87 8.32 -16.62
N SER A 154 3.16 9.10 -17.44
CA SER A 154 2.32 10.19 -16.96
C SER A 154 0.92 9.99 -17.54
N GLN A 155 -0.08 9.97 -16.66
CA GLN A 155 -1.46 9.72 -17.08
C GLN A 155 -2.45 10.57 -16.30
N ILE A 156 -3.52 10.97 -16.98
CA ILE A 156 -4.65 11.67 -16.36
C ILE A 156 -5.83 10.72 -16.35
N LEU A 157 -6.39 10.51 -15.17
CA LEU A 157 -7.50 9.60 -14.92
C LEU A 157 -8.67 10.35 -14.29
N ILE A 158 -9.89 9.97 -14.62
CA ILE A 158 -11.06 10.25 -13.79
C ILE A 158 -11.28 9.02 -12.92
N VAL A 159 -11.13 9.18 -11.61
CA VAL A 159 -11.41 8.18 -10.60
C VAL A 159 -12.90 8.30 -10.26
N LYS A 160 -13.70 7.35 -10.72
CA LYS A 160 -15.17 7.39 -10.57
C LYS A 160 -15.63 6.64 -9.33
N ASP A 161 -14.90 5.58 -8.97
CA ASP A 161 -15.14 4.72 -7.82
C ASP A 161 -13.94 3.79 -7.64
N VAL A 162 -13.90 3.01 -6.57
CA VAL A 162 -12.94 1.92 -6.39
C VAL A 162 -13.07 0.93 -7.55
N GLY A 163 -11.95 0.63 -8.21
CA GLY A 163 -11.93 -0.24 -9.40
C GLY A 163 -12.57 0.34 -10.66
N ASN A 164 -13.03 1.59 -10.66
CA ASN A 164 -13.69 2.23 -11.79
C ASN A 164 -12.99 3.52 -12.22
N TYR A 165 -12.11 3.38 -13.21
CA TYR A 165 -11.26 4.45 -13.73
C TYR A 165 -11.52 4.71 -15.20
N LYS A 166 -11.51 5.99 -15.60
CA LYS A 166 -11.55 6.41 -17.00
C LYS A 166 -10.27 7.13 -17.37
N PHE A 167 -9.52 6.57 -18.29
CA PHE A 167 -8.34 7.21 -18.86
C PHE A 167 -8.76 8.43 -19.70
N CYS A 168 -8.18 9.59 -19.41
CA CYS A 168 -8.37 10.81 -20.20
C CYS A 168 -7.17 11.05 -21.11
N LEU A 169 -5.95 10.85 -20.62
CA LEU A 169 -4.71 11.03 -21.35
C LEU A 169 -3.65 10.07 -20.80
N LEU A 170 -2.93 9.44 -21.72
CA LEU A 170 -1.77 8.62 -21.41
C LEU A 170 -0.57 9.19 -22.16
N TYR A 171 0.49 9.54 -21.44
CA TYR A 171 1.77 9.91 -22.02
C TYR A 171 2.84 8.95 -21.51
N THR A 172 3.51 8.28 -22.42
CA THR A 172 4.66 7.42 -22.12
C THR A 172 5.95 8.18 -22.41
N SER A 173 6.87 8.19 -21.47
CA SER A 173 8.20 8.77 -21.69
C SER A 173 9.00 7.89 -22.66
N PRO A 174 9.67 8.48 -23.66
CA PRO A 174 10.58 7.73 -24.52
C PRO A 174 11.94 7.43 -23.84
N SER A 175 11.98 7.40 -22.51
CA SER A 175 13.22 7.15 -21.77
C SER A 175 13.74 5.75 -22.05
N PRO A 176 15.03 5.60 -22.41
CA PRO A 176 15.65 4.28 -22.62
C PRO A 176 15.89 3.50 -21.32
N ARG A 177 15.39 3.98 -20.19
CA ARG A 177 15.51 3.35 -18.86
C ARG A 177 14.23 2.67 -18.40
N ASP A 178 13.20 2.64 -19.23
CA ASP A 178 11.93 1.94 -18.96
C ASP A 178 12.02 0.47 -19.39
#